data_1ab93deeac23fa4c8124bba78365694d
#
_entry.id   1ab93deeac23fa4c8124bba78365694d
#
_cell.length_a   1.000
_cell.length_b   1.000
_cell.length_c   1.000
_cell.angle_alpha   90.00
_cell.angle_beta   90.00
_cell.angle_gamma   90.00
#
_symmetry.space_group_name_H-M   'P 1'
#
loop_
_entity.id
_entity.type
_entity.pdbx_description
1 polymer ?
#
loop_
_entity_poly.entity_id
_entity_poly.type
_entity_poly.pdbx_seq_one_letter_code
_entity_poly.pdbx_strand_id
1 'polypeptide(L)'
;MTDRPVTKVTIVGGTHGNEYTGVWCINAIEKQRTVYHRQTTERLLHHHHDRRHHHEDGERIINPLTARNESTNERNNNDYSINASTNDDDGDDNHRRGSRGGGSTCTIINVFDEYPTLVIDTLLANPRAFIQNRRFVDVDLNREFSTEKLVLRTRDCNNDNNNNNNNLSKDDLRQQELPYETIRAYEIDSLLGPKVNVVNPNVDVVIDLHTTTSNMGITLIIPEGDALMSQAAAYVLNKCRLEYSDTNNNGATCLMHAVPQRADRMNLSSCGLHGFTIEVGPIPQGVLRHDIVTKTQFALHSLLEFLHLRNMELMTNDDDNASRTTTTMLQRLMEHYPNGIVQCYRSAPAKRPGELSGKIRWPIIDTTTANSNPNFPAWMVHESIQDCDYGALHVGDPLFVDLDGNVITYDGSHGDIVYLIFVNEGGYYYESSGTGLGVAIRSKFDLQTGEFVHI
;
A
#
# COMPACT_ATOMS: atom_id res chain seq x y z
N MET A 1 -18.51 13.46 -8.62
CA MET A 1 -17.03 13.49 -8.70
C MET A 1 -16.55 14.64 -7.86
N THR A 2 -15.52 14.48 -7.07
CA THR A 2 -14.89 15.61 -6.40
C THR A 2 -14.10 16.39 -7.45
N ASP A 3 -14.64 17.53 -7.91
CA ASP A 3 -13.97 18.43 -8.85
C ASP A 3 -12.83 19.22 -8.19
N ARG A 4 -12.41 18.80 -6.99
CA ARG A 4 -11.31 19.42 -6.27
C ARG A 4 -9.98 18.66 -6.50
N PRO A 5 -8.84 19.39 -6.49
CA PRO A 5 -7.53 18.75 -6.51
C PRO A 5 -7.31 17.83 -5.32
N VAL A 6 -6.56 16.73 -5.53
CA VAL A 6 -5.98 15.92 -4.46
C VAL A 6 -4.77 16.65 -3.91
N THR A 7 -4.77 16.99 -2.62
CA THR A 7 -3.67 17.76 -2.05
C THR A 7 -2.78 16.89 -1.19
N LYS A 8 -3.38 16.11 -0.28
CA LYS A 8 -2.65 15.32 0.73
C LYS A 8 -2.68 13.84 0.40
N VAL A 9 -1.50 13.26 0.24
CA VAL A 9 -1.30 11.83 -0.03
C VAL A 9 -0.44 11.24 1.08
N THR A 10 -0.89 10.17 1.71
CA THR A 10 -0.07 9.40 2.65
C THR A 10 0.26 8.03 2.06
N ILE A 11 1.56 7.73 1.96
CA ILE A 11 2.08 6.43 1.54
C ILE A 11 2.38 5.62 2.79
N VAL A 12 1.75 4.45 2.88
CA VAL A 12 1.83 3.57 4.04
C VAL A 12 2.65 2.34 3.69
N GLY A 13 3.55 1.94 4.58
CA GLY A 13 4.26 0.68 4.52
C GLY A 13 4.24 -0.04 5.85
N GLY A 14 4.37 -1.36 5.83
CA GLY A 14 4.43 -2.18 7.03
C GLY A 14 3.12 -2.25 7.81
N THR A 15 1.99 -2.21 7.13
CA THR A 15 0.67 -2.56 7.68
C THR A 15 0.71 -3.99 8.23
N HIS A 16 1.36 -4.89 7.50
CA HIS A 16 1.88 -6.15 8.03
C HIS A 16 3.38 -6.02 8.25
N GLY A 17 3.85 -6.27 9.47
CA GLY A 17 5.23 -5.96 9.87
C GLY A 17 6.31 -6.78 9.16
N ASN A 18 5.97 -7.92 8.57
CA ASN A 18 6.89 -8.76 7.81
C ASN A 18 6.83 -8.53 6.28
N GLU A 19 6.13 -7.49 5.82
CA GLU A 19 6.09 -7.05 4.42
C GLU A 19 7.06 -5.88 4.22
N TYR A 20 8.35 -6.18 4.00
CA TYR A 20 9.43 -5.21 4.05
C TYR A 20 9.50 -4.25 2.87
N THR A 21 8.93 -4.61 1.72
CA THR A 21 9.01 -3.79 0.49
C THR A 21 8.37 -2.40 0.69
N GLY A 22 7.17 -2.34 1.29
CA GLY A 22 6.50 -1.07 1.59
C GLY A 22 7.33 -0.21 2.55
N VAL A 23 7.93 -0.83 3.57
CA VAL A 23 8.82 -0.13 4.53
C VAL A 23 10.06 0.42 3.82
N TRP A 24 10.64 -0.34 2.88
CA TRP A 24 11.76 0.15 2.07
C TRP A 24 11.36 1.38 1.24
N CYS A 25 10.20 1.34 0.58
CA CYS A 25 9.72 2.45 -0.24
C CYS A 25 9.50 3.73 0.57
N ILE A 26 8.85 3.65 1.74
CA ILE A 26 8.64 4.85 2.58
C ILE A 26 9.96 5.40 3.13
N ASN A 27 10.90 4.56 3.51
CA ASN A 27 12.24 5.00 3.95
C ASN A 27 13.02 5.69 2.82
N ALA A 28 12.90 5.21 1.57
CA ALA A 28 13.50 5.85 0.41
C ALA A 28 12.93 7.26 0.18
N ILE A 29 11.62 7.44 0.34
CA ILE A 29 10.95 8.74 0.24
C ILE A 29 11.40 9.67 1.37
N GLU A 30 11.48 9.21 2.61
CA GLU A 30 11.96 10.03 3.73
C GLU A 30 13.41 10.48 3.56
N LYS A 31 14.26 9.63 3.00
CA LYS A 31 15.62 10.03 2.62
C LYS A 31 15.61 11.13 1.57
N GLN A 32 14.75 11.07 0.57
CA GLN A 32 14.59 12.11 -0.44
C GLN A 32 14.08 13.41 0.19
N ARG A 33 13.13 13.36 1.13
CA ARG A 33 12.62 14.52 1.87
C ARG A 33 13.73 15.26 2.59
N THR A 34 14.62 14.55 3.25
CA THR A 34 15.76 15.15 3.97
C THR A 34 16.70 15.90 3.01
N VAL A 35 16.99 15.34 1.84
CA VAL A 35 17.82 15.99 0.82
C VAL A 35 17.11 17.22 0.24
N TYR A 36 15.82 17.11 -0.08
CA TYR A 36 15.01 18.20 -0.60
C TYR A 36 14.98 19.41 0.34
N HIS A 37 14.70 19.20 1.63
CA HIS A 37 14.69 20.27 2.62
C HIS A 37 16.05 20.95 2.77
N ARG A 38 17.14 20.18 2.74
CA ARG A 38 18.50 20.73 2.81
C ARG A 38 18.79 21.64 1.61
N GLN A 39 18.51 21.19 0.40
CA GLN A 39 18.73 21.98 -0.83
C GLN A 39 17.86 23.24 -0.87
N THR A 40 16.61 23.16 -0.43
CA THR A 40 15.71 24.29 -0.37
C THR A 40 16.21 25.33 0.64
N THR A 41 16.68 24.90 1.80
CA THR A 41 17.26 25.77 2.83
C THR A 41 18.55 26.46 2.31
N GLU A 42 19.42 25.72 1.64
CA GLU A 42 20.64 26.27 1.02
C GLU A 42 20.30 27.32 -0.06
N ARG A 43 19.31 27.04 -0.94
CA ARG A 43 18.84 28.02 -1.96
C ARG A 43 18.30 29.29 -1.32
N LEU A 44 17.49 29.18 -0.26
CA LEU A 44 16.95 30.34 0.47
C LEU A 44 18.07 31.15 1.14
N LEU A 45 19.07 30.51 1.71
CA LEU A 45 20.23 31.18 2.31
C LEU A 45 21.06 31.92 1.25
N HIS A 46 21.29 31.34 0.06
CA HIS A 46 21.97 32.00 -1.04
C HIS A 46 21.17 33.22 -1.56
N HIS A 47 19.84 33.11 -1.74
CA HIS A 47 19.02 34.28 -2.11
C HIS A 47 19.02 35.38 -1.07
N HIS A 48 19.16 35.09 0.23
CA HIS A 48 19.34 36.10 1.28
C HIS A 48 20.71 36.72 1.27
N HIS A 49 21.76 36.00 0.85
CA HIS A 49 23.12 36.54 0.72
C HIS A 49 23.22 37.50 -0.47
N ASP A 50 22.69 37.14 -1.64
CA ASP A 50 22.65 37.99 -2.84
C ASP A 50 21.86 39.29 -2.62
N ARG A 51 20.75 39.26 -1.86
CA ARG A 51 20.03 40.49 -1.53
C ARG A 51 20.78 41.43 -0.58
N ARG A 52 21.71 40.93 0.25
CA ARG A 52 22.53 41.77 1.13
C ARG A 52 23.66 42.47 0.38
N HIS A 53 24.17 41.90 -0.69
CA HIS A 53 25.23 42.53 -1.52
C HIS A 53 24.71 43.64 -2.45
N HIS A 54 23.39 43.76 -2.65
CA HIS A 54 22.81 44.89 -3.42
C HIS A 54 22.32 46.06 -2.56
N HIS A 55 22.59 46.05 -1.21
CA HIS A 55 22.16 47.13 -0.29
C HIS A 55 23.33 47.77 0.51
N GLU A 56 24.58 47.46 0.19
CA GLU A 56 25.73 48.11 0.83
C GLU A 56 26.39 49.15 -0.10
N ASP A 57 25.62 50.17 -0.48
CA ASP A 57 26.13 51.50 -0.79
C ASP A 57 25.23 52.50 -0.05
N GLY A 58 25.62 52.82 1.18
CA GLY A 58 24.97 53.89 1.94
C GLY A 58 24.92 53.63 3.44
N GLU A 59 25.81 54.32 4.16
CA GLU A 59 25.75 54.70 5.57
C GLU A 59 26.34 53.76 6.64
N ARG A 60 27.52 54.23 7.10
CA ARG A 60 28.16 53.87 8.40
C ARG A 60 27.34 54.38 9.56
N ILE A 61 27.01 53.53 10.52
CA ILE A 61 26.84 53.90 11.96
C ILE A 61 27.27 52.70 12.84
N ILE A 62 28.36 52.90 13.53
CA ILE A 62 28.93 52.57 14.84
C ILE A 62 28.25 51.45 15.68
N ASN A 63 29.11 50.47 16.07
CA ASN A 63 29.06 49.55 17.21
C ASN A 63 28.92 50.32 18.57
N PRO A 64 28.61 49.72 19.75
CA PRO A 64 29.14 48.46 20.29
C PRO A 64 28.18 47.63 21.23
N LEU A 65 28.49 46.39 21.54
CA LEU A 65 28.74 45.87 22.91
C LEU A 65 28.68 44.31 22.97
N THR A 66 29.82 43.77 23.18
CA THR A 66 30.34 42.63 23.94
C THR A 66 29.40 41.93 24.96
N ALA A 67 29.46 40.56 24.95
CA ALA A 67 29.71 39.64 26.10
C ALA A 67 29.59 38.19 25.58
N ARG A 68 30.72 37.44 25.55
CA ARG A 68 31.23 36.42 26.50
C ARG A 68 30.17 35.42 26.99
N ASN A 69 30.32 34.11 26.72
CA ASN A 69 31.14 33.13 27.43
C ASN A 69 31.01 31.73 26.78
N GLU A 70 32.14 31.11 26.52
CA GLU A 70 32.72 29.87 27.13
C GLU A 70 31.91 28.58 26.92
N SER A 71 32.40 27.71 26.09
CA SER A 71 33.28 26.54 26.24
C SER A 71 32.59 25.33 26.91
N THR A 72 32.59 24.21 26.20
CA THR A 72 33.27 22.99 26.63
C THR A 72 33.35 21.99 25.46
N ASN A 73 34.54 21.47 25.31
CA ASN A 73 34.94 20.33 24.49
C ASN A 73 34.30 19.03 24.99
N GLU A 74 33.98 18.13 24.06
CA GLU A 74 34.45 16.74 24.18
C GLU A 74 34.50 16.06 22.81
N ARG A 75 35.70 15.57 22.53
CA ARG A 75 36.04 14.73 21.38
C ARG A 75 35.61 13.31 21.63
N ASN A 76 35.16 12.63 20.60
CA ASN A 76 35.49 11.21 20.43
C ASN A 76 35.58 10.87 18.94
N ASN A 77 36.83 10.62 18.55
CA ASN A 77 37.22 9.98 17.31
C ASN A 77 36.86 8.49 17.36
N ASN A 78 36.37 7.98 16.26
CA ASN A 78 36.66 6.61 15.84
C ASN A 78 36.67 6.56 14.31
N ASP A 79 37.87 6.68 13.77
CA ASP A 79 38.23 6.32 12.41
C ASP A 79 38.21 4.79 12.26
N TYR A 80 37.54 4.31 11.25
CA TYR A 80 37.82 3.01 10.63
C TYR A 80 38.10 3.23 9.14
N SER A 81 39.39 3.32 8.81
CA SER A 81 39.90 3.21 7.46
C SER A 81 40.00 1.73 7.06
N ILE A 82 39.41 1.36 5.95
CA ILE A 82 39.65 0.07 5.29
C ILE A 82 40.43 0.35 4.01
N ASN A 83 41.68 -0.12 3.99
CA ASN A 83 42.59 -0.10 2.86
C ASN A 83 42.12 -1.02 1.73
N ALA A 84 42.07 -0.50 0.52
CA ALA A 84 42.01 -1.29 -0.71
C ALA A 84 43.42 -1.66 -1.13
N SER A 85 43.71 -2.94 -1.28
CA SER A 85 44.91 -3.45 -1.95
C SER A 85 44.53 -3.84 -3.39
N THR A 86 45.23 -3.20 -4.32
CA THR A 86 45.32 -3.54 -5.74
C THR A 86 46.17 -4.80 -5.92
N ASN A 87 45.74 -5.74 -6.71
CA ASN A 87 46.61 -6.67 -7.43
C ASN A 87 46.14 -6.76 -8.88
N ASP A 88 47.03 -6.33 -9.75
CA ASP A 88 47.00 -6.57 -11.21
C ASP A 88 47.32 -8.05 -11.45
N ASP A 89 46.58 -8.68 -12.34
CA ASP A 89 47.12 -9.81 -13.13
C ASP A 89 46.43 -9.90 -14.49
N ASP A 90 47.22 -9.86 -15.54
CA ASP A 90 46.90 -9.96 -16.95
C ASP A 90 46.54 -11.37 -17.34
N GLY A 91 45.48 -11.53 -18.15
CA GLY A 91 45.11 -12.81 -18.75
C GLY A 91 44.09 -12.65 -19.87
N ASP A 92 44.58 -12.55 -21.08
CA ASP A 92 43.91 -12.62 -22.36
C ASP A 92 43.08 -13.92 -22.53
N ASP A 93 41.79 -13.84 -22.85
CA ASP A 93 41.20 -14.76 -23.81
C ASP A 93 39.81 -14.32 -24.33
N ASN A 94 39.70 -14.49 -25.64
CA ASN A 94 38.61 -14.11 -26.53
C ASN A 94 37.32 -14.95 -26.41
N HIS A 95 36.24 -14.36 -26.86
CA HIS A 95 34.93 -14.91 -27.28
C HIS A 95 33.86 -15.24 -26.25
N ARG A 96 32.91 -14.26 -26.11
CA ARG A 96 31.48 -14.56 -26.37
C ARG A 96 30.68 -13.25 -26.43
N ARG A 97 30.10 -12.96 -27.57
CA ARG A 97 29.06 -11.94 -27.74
C ARG A 97 27.84 -12.36 -26.92
N GLY A 98 27.66 -11.74 -25.74
CA GLY A 98 26.43 -11.75 -24.98
C GLY A 98 25.70 -10.43 -25.23
N SER A 99 24.44 -10.50 -25.60
CA SER A 99 23.55 -9.37 -25.80
C SER A 99 23.61 -8.45 -24.56
N ARG A 100 23.98 -7.20 -24.77
CA ARG A 100 23.87 -6.15 -23.77
C ARG A 100 22.38 -5.90 -23.57
N GLY A 101 21.80 -6.51 -22.55
CA GLY A 101 20.58 -6.04 -21.93
C GLY A 101 20.87 -4.62 -21.42
N GLY A 102 20.16 -3.62 -21.93
CA GLY A 102 20.24 -2.27 -21.46
C GLY A 102 19.86 -2.26 -19.97
N GLY A 103 20.86 -2.14 -19.11
CA GLY A 103 20.62 -1.88 -17.69
C GLY A 103 19.94 -0.52 -17.60
N SER A 104 18.64 -0.52 -17.36
CA SER A 104 17.91 0.66 -16.94
C SER A 104 18.54 1.12 -15.65
N THR A 105 19.34 2.18 -15.70
CA THR A 105 19.77 2.88 -14.50
C THR A 105 18.52 3.45 -13.88
N CYS A 106 18.06 2.84 -12.79
CA CYS A 106 16.97 3.36 -11.99
C CYS A 106 17.38 4.75 -11.49
N THR A 107 16.98 5.78 -12.22
CA THR A 107 17.14 7.16 -11.76
C THR A 107 16.22 7.28 -10.55
N ILE A 108 16.78 7.53 -9.37
CA ILE A 108 15.99 7.78 -8.16
C ILE A 108 15.24 9.08 -8.41
N ILE A 109 13.97 8.98 -8.78
CA ILE A 109 13.09 10.12 -8.97
C ILE A 109 12.78 10.70 -7.57
N ASN A 110 13.05 12.01 -7.40
CA ASN A 110 12.68 12.71 -6.19
C ASN A 110 11.18 13.07 -6.25
N VAL A 111 10.36 12.38 -5.49
CA VAL A 111 8.89 12.55 -5.50
C VAL A 111 8.44 13.99 -5.20
N PHE A 112 9.22 14.78 -4.46
CA PHE A 112 8.87 16.16 -4.09
C PHE A 112 9.12 17.16 -5.22
N ASP A 113 10.12 16.90 -6.06
CA ASP A 113 10.40 17.71 -7.25
C ASP A 113 9.51 17.30 -8.43
N GLU A 114 9.21 16.00 -8.55
CA GLU A 114 8.47 15.42 -9.68
C GLU A 114 6.97 15.68 -9.58
N TYR A 115 6.41 15.67 -8.34
CA TYR A 115 4.96 15.81 -8.11
C TYR A 115 4.63 17.03 -7.23
N PRO A 116 4.96 18.27 -7.63
CA PRO A 116 4.87 19.45 -6.77
C PRO A 116 3.45 19.87 -6.40
N THR A 117 2.41 19.31 -7.04
CA THR A 117 1.00 19.57 -6.65
C THR A 117 0.53 18.71 -5.49
N LEU A 118 1.36 17.76 -5.03
CA LEU A 118 1.03 16.82 -3.97
C LEU A 118 1.84 17.11 -2.70
N VAL A 119 1.18 17.13 -1.56
CA VAL A 119 1.81 17.06 -0.24
C VAL A 119 1.87 15.58 0.14
N ILE A 120 3.08 15.00 0.07
CA ILE A 120 3.31 13.58 0.27
C ILE A 120 3.86 13.35 1.68
N ASP A 121 3.18 12.51 2.46
CA ASP A 121 3.62 12.01 3.75
C ASP A 121 3.80 10.49 3.71
N THR A 122 4.56 9.96 4.67
CA THR A 122 4.78 8.52 4.82
C THR A 122 4.39 8.04 6.21
N LEU A 123 4.01 6.77 6.32
CA LEU A 123 3.62 6.16 7.58
C LEU A 123 4.13 4.72 7.68
N LEU A 124 4.89 4.39 8.73
CA LEU A 124 5.11 3.02 9.17
C LEU A 124 3.91 2.61 10.05
N ALA A 125 3.04 1.77 9.48
CA ALA A 125 1.76 1.49 10.12
C ALA A 125 1.88 0.63 11.38
N ASN A 126 2.65 -0.46 11.36
CA ASN A 126 2.77 -1.41 12.47
C ASN A 126 4.24 -1.57 12.94
N PRO A 127 4.81 -0.58 13.64
CA PRO A 127 6.22 -0.60 14.01
C PRO A 127 6.62 -1.76 14.94
N ARG A 128 5.74 -2.21 15.85
CA ARG A 128 6.07 -3.34 16.74
C ARG A 128 6.12 -4.65 15.98
N ALA A 129 5.16 -4.91 15.10
CA ALA A 129 5.17 -6.10 14.27
C ALA A 129 6.37 -6.10 13.31
N PHE A 130 6.75 -4.93 12.75
CA PHE A 130 7.93 -4.77 11.92
C PHE A 130 9.22 -5.14 12.67
N ILE A 131 9.43 -4.60 13.88
CA ILE A 131 10.60 -4.92 14.71
C ILE A 131 10.69 -6.42 15.03
N GLN A 132 9.53 -7.08 15.22
CA GLN A 132 9.45 -8.50 15.52
C GLN A 132 9.48 -9.39 14.26
N ASN A 133 9.53 -8.82 13.07
CA ASN A 133 9.39 -9.53 11.78
C ASN A 133 8.18 -10.46 11.77
N ARG A 134 7.02 -9.95 12.17
CA ARG A 134 5.75 -10.67 12.22
C ARG A 134 4.68 -9.93 11.43
N ARG A 135 3.67 -10.65 10.96
CA ARG A 135 2.53 -10.02 10.29
C ARG A 135 1.82 -9.01 11.21
N PHE A 136 1.56 -9.41 12.45
CA PHE A 136 0.98 -8.57 13.52
C PHE A 136 1.48 -9.07 14.90
N VAL A 137 1.26 -8.28 15.93
CA VAL A 137 1.59 -8.65 17.33
C VAL A 137 0.45 -9.45 17.93
N ASP A 138 -0.75 -8.88 17.98
CA ASP A 138 -1.94 -9.48 18.60
C ASP A 138 -3.02 -9.85 17.58
N VAL A 139 -3.39 -8.90 16.69
CA VAL A 139 -4.44 -9.06 15.67
C VAL A 139 -4.05 -8.41 14.35
N ASP A 140 -4.68 -8.80 13.25
CA ASP A 140 -4.38 -8.22 11.92
C ASP A 140 -4.81 -6.75 11.85
N LEU A 141 -3.83 -5.82 11.83
CA LEU A 141 -4.07 -4.38 11.77
C LEU A 141 -5.02 -4.00 10.61
N ASN A 142 -4.88 -4.66 9.45
CA ASN A 142 -5.69 -4.39 8.27
C ASN A 142 -7.15 -4.91 8.39
N ARG A 143 -7.57 -5.29 9.59
CA ARG A 143 -8.96 -5.67 9.96
C ARG A 143 -9.52 -4.81 11.10
N GLU A 144 -8.75 -3.81 11.57
CA GLU A 144 -9.13 -3.01 12.72
C GLU A 144 -9.83 -1.68 12.38
N PHE A 145 -9.99 -1.35 11.09
CA PHE A 145 -10.53 -0.06 10.64
C PHE A 145 -12.03 -0.08 10.30
N SER A 146 -12.80 -1.08 10.73
CA SER A 146 -14.26 -1.02 10.59
C SER A 146 -14.85 0.08 11.47
N THR A 147 -15.97 0.69 11.03
CA THR A 147 -16.67 1.71 11.82
C THR A 147 -17.04 1.20 13.21
N GLU A 148 -17.49 -0.06 13.31
CA GLU A 148 -17.84 -0.69 14.59
C GLU A 148 -16.67 -0.64 15.58
N LYS A 149 -15.46 -1.08 15.16
CA LYS A 149 -14.27 -1.09 16.00
C LYS A 149 -13.80 0.31 16.36
N LEU A 150 -13.82 1.25 15.42
CA LEU A 150 -13.39 2.63 15.66
C LEU A 150 -14.35 3.42 16.57
N VAL A 151 -15.65 3.11 16.60
CA VAL A 151 -16.65 3.77 17.44
C VAL A 151 -16.64 3.26 18.88
N LEU A 152 -16.25 2.02 19.13
CA LEU A 152 -16.24 1.45 20.49
C LEU A 152 -15.45 2.33 21.46
N ARG A 153 -14.31 2.90 21.05
CA ARG A 153 -13.49 3.79 21.86
C ARG A 153 -14.23 5.07 22.29
N THR A 154 -15.04 5.67 21.43
CA THR A 154 -15.73 6.94 21.75
C THR A 154 -16.79 6.76 22.85
N ARG A 155 -17.31 5.55 23.03
CA ARG A 155 -18.25 5.21 24.09
C ARG A 155 -17.56 5.00 25.44
N ASP A 156 -16.40 4.35 25.43
CA ASP A 156 -15.64 4.08 26.65
C ASP A 156 -15.06 5.37 27.24
N CYS A 157 -14.52 6.27 26.43
CA CYS A 157 -14.01 7.57 26.90
C CYS A 157 -15.09 8.51 27.42
N ASN A 158 -16.35 8.37 26.98
CA ASN A 158 -17.46 9.20 27.46
C ASN A 158 -18.15 8.63 28.71
N ASN A 159 -17.98 7.33 29.00
CA ASN A 159 -18.53 6.73 30.21
C ASN A 159 -17.69 7.00 31.47
N ASP A 160 -16.40 7.26 31.33
CA ASP A 160 -15.53 7.56 32.49
C ASP A 160 -15.85 8.91 33.16
N ASN A 161 -16.59 9.81 32.50
CA ASN A 161 -16.94 11.13 33.06
C ASN A 161 -18.31 11.19 33.74
N ASN A 162 -19.12 10.12 33.76
CA ASN A 162 -20.52 10.25 34.20
C ASN A 162 -21.03 9.17 35.18
N ASN A 163 -20.21 8.27 35.74
CA ASN A 163 -20.70 7.29 36.69
C ASN A 163 -20.06 7.37 38.09
N ASN A 164 -20.64 8.27 38.89
CA ASN A 164 -20.56 8.26 40.37
C ASN A 164 -21.65 7.37 40.96
N ASN A 165 -21.83 6.13 40.54
CA ASN A 165 -22.63 5.13 41.32
C ASN A 165 -22.71 3.83 40.51
N ASN A 166 -21.83 2.90 40.82
CA ASN A 166 -22.21 1.49 40.91
C ASN A 166 -21.03 0.66 41.45
N ASN A 167 -21.31 -0.06 42.53
CA ASN A 167 -20.45 -1.03 43.20
C ASN A 167 -20.12 -2.24 42.31
N LEU A 168 -19.30 -2.04 41.28
CA LEU A 168 -18.55 -3.12 40.65
C LEU A 168 -17.18 -3.11 41.31
N SER A 169 -16.76 -4.26 41.81
CA SER A 169 -15.48 -4.40 42.50
C SER A 169 -14.35 -4.03 41.52
N LYS A 170 -13.35 -3.28 42.03
CA LYS A 170 -12.14 -2.93 41.24
C LYS A 170 -11.37 -4.13 40.67
N ASP A 171 -11.74 -5.35 41.05
CA ASP A 171 -11.15 -6.60 40.56
C ASP A 171 -11.82 -7.14 39.28
N ASP A 172 -13.07 -6.73 38.95
CA ASP A 172 -13.76 -7.11 37.72
C ASP A 172 -13.44 -6.18 36.54
N LEU A 173 -12.89 -5.01 36.80
CA LEU A 173 -12.29 -4.10 35.84
C LEU A 173 -10.77 -4.35 35.69
N ARG A 174 -10.32 -5.57 35.64
CA ARG A 174 -9.09 -5.89 34.91
C ARG A 174 -9.41 -5.53 33.48
N GLN A 175 -9.06 -4.30 33.12
CA GLN A 175 -8.98 -3.80 31.76
C GLN A 175 -8.36 -4.93 30.93
N GLN A 176 -9.17 -5.59 30.14
CA GLN A 176 -8.67 -6.43 29.08
C GLN A 176 -7.93 -5.44 28.20
N GLU A 177 -6.60 -5.42 28.32
CA GLU A 177 -5.78 -4.53 27.51
C GLU A 177 -6.16 -4.79 26.07
N LEU A 178 -6.63 -3.74 25.39
CA LEU A 178 -7.00 -3.85 23.97
C LEU A 178 -5.77 -4.36 23.19
N PRO A 179 -5.97 -5.18 22.16
CA PRO A 179 -4.89 -5.61 21.28
C PRO A 179 -4.09 -4.41 20.77
N TYR A 180 -2.78 -4.57 20.62
CA TYR A 180 -1.90 -3.50 20.19
C TYR A 180 -2.36 -2.88 18.86
N GLU A 181 -2.74 -3.70 17.89
CA GLU A 181 -3.19 -3.21 16.59
C GLU A 181 -4.53 -2.48 16.66
N THR A 182 -5.40 -2.82 17.60
CA THR A 182 -6.64 -2.07 17.83
C THR A 182 -6.33 -0.65 18.32
N ILE A 183 -5.40 -0.50 19.27
CA ILE A 183 -4.94 0.82 19.74
C ILE A 183 -4.27 1.57 18.58
N ARG A 184 -3.43 0.89 17.83
CA ARG A 184 -2.71 1.47 16.69
C ARG A 184 -3.65 1.95 15.58
N ALA A 185 -4.74 1.22 15.33
CA ALA A 185 -5.77 1.64 14.38
C ALA A 185 -6.44 2.94 14.78
N TYR A 186 -6.69 3.17 16.07
CA TYR A 186 -7.21 4.45 16.57
C TYR A 186 -6.24 5.61 16.36
N GLU A 187 -4.94 5.38 16.59
CA GLU A 187 -3.91 6.39 16.34
C GLU A 187 -3.86 6.76 14.87
N ILE A 188 -3.87 5.76 13.99
CA ILE A 188 -3.84 5.94 12.53
C ILE A 188 -5.10 6.64 12.05
N ASP A 189 -6.28 6.24 12.52
CA ASP A 189 -7.53 6.90 12.15
C ASP A 189 -7.55 8.37 12.60
N SER A 190 -7.00 8.68 13.75
CA SER A 190 -6.86 10.07 14.22
C SER A 190 -5.92 10.90 13.35
N LEU A 191 -4.89 10.27 12.77
CA LEU A 191 -3.89 10.92 11.92
C LEU A 191 -4.40 11.13 10.49
N LEU A 192 -4.93 10.07 9.86
CA LEU A 192 -5.30 10.05 8.45
C LEU A 192 -6.77 10.42 8.21
N GLY A 193 -7.64 10.03 9.15
CA GLY A 193 -9.07 10.24 9.12
C GLY A 193 -9.50 11.59 9.72
N PRO A 194 -10.47 11.62 10.62
CA PRO A 194 -11.26 10.48 11.10
C PRO A 194 -12.12 9.86 10.00
N LYS A 195 -12.30 8.55 10.09
CA LYS A 195 -13.13 7.81 9.14
C LYS A 195 -14.61 7.95 9.45
N VAL A 196 -14.95 7.96 10.75
CA VAL A 196 -16.33 7.91 11.24
C VAL A 196 -16.91 9.31 11.33
N ASN A 197 -18.12 9.50 10.76
CA ASN A 197 -18.90 10.74 10.79
C ASN A 197 -18.20 11.98 10.21
N VAL A 198 -17.16 11.80 9.39
CA VAL A 198 -16.43 12.88 8.76
C VAL A 198 -16.44 12.73 7.23
N VAL A 199 -16.89 13.78 6.56
CA VAL A 199 -16.94 13.84 5.09
C VAL A 199 -15.56 14.12 4.51
N ASN A 200 -14.77 14.98 5.17
CA ASN A 200 -13.44 15.39 4.73
C ASN A 200 -12.40 14.92 5.76
N PRO A 201 -11.79 13.76 5.60
CA PRO A 201 -10.70 13.30 6.45
C PRO A 201 -9.45 14.18 6.28
N ASN A 202 -8.45 13.99 7.15
CA ASN A 202 -7.20 14.76 7.12
C ASN A 202 -6.38 14.51 5.86
N VAL A 203 -6.56 13.36 5.21
CA VAL A 203 -5.81 12.91 4.04
C VAL A 203 -6.77 12.61 2.88
N ASP A 204 -6.44 13.10 1.68
CA ASP A 204 -7.25 12.86 0.50
C ASP A 204 -7.07 11.42 -0.01
N VAL A 205 -5.82 10.97 -0.17
CA VAL A 205 -5.51 9.62 -0.67
C VAL A 205 -4.56 8.90 0.27
N VAL A 206 -4.95 7.70 0.68
CA VAL A 206 -4.07 6.76 1.40
C VAL A 206 -3.66 5.64 0.45
N ILE A 207 -2.35 5.50 0.22
CA ILE A 207 -1.75 4.46 -0.61
C ILE A 207 -1.08 3.44 0.31
N ASP A 208 -1.64 2.23 0.40
CA ASP A 208 -1.15 1.16 1.27
C ASP A 208 -0.32 0.16 0.46
N LEU A 209 0.97 0.03 0.79
CA LEU A 209 1.92 -0.82 0.08
C LEU A 209 2.04 -2.18 0.77
N HIS A 210 1.63 -3.21 0.05
CA HIS A 210 1.64 -4.60 0.51
C HIS A 210 2.50 -5.50 -0.36
N THR A 211 2.85 -6.65 0.20
CA THR A 211 3.44 -7.76 -0.54
C THR A 211 2.78 -9.08 -0.18
N THR A 212 2.67 -9.97 -1.15
CA THR A 212 2.06 -11.30 -1.00
C THR A 212 3.06 -12.39 -1.31
N THR A 213 2.91 -13.55 -0.65
CA THR A 213 3.63 -14.77 -1.00
C THR A 213 3.08 -15.43 -2.26
N SER A 214 1.89 -14.99 -2.73
CA SER A 214 1.19 -15.52 -3.89
C SER A 214 1.71 -14.91 -5.19
N ASN A 215 1.60 -15.64 -6.30
CA ASN A 215 2.09 -15.24 -7.61
C ASN A 215 1.13 -14.25 -8.33
N MET A 216 0.70 -13.21 -7.63
CA MET A 216 -0.26 -12.23 -8.14
C MET A 216 0.33 -11.13 -9.03
N GLY A 217 1.66 -11.07 -9.17
CA GLY A 217 2.31 -9.99 -9.90
C GLY A 217 2.08 -8.63 -9.24
N ILE A 218 1.83 -7.59 -10.04
CA ILE A 218 1.37 -6.29 -9.54
C ILE A 218 -0.16 -6.32 -9.51
N THR A 219 -0.74 -6.20 -8.34
CA THR A 219 -2.20 -6.15 -8.15
C THR A 219 -2.61 -4.82 -7.52
N LEU A 220 -3.51 -4.11 -8.20
CA LEU A 220 -4.07 -2.87 -7.71
C LEU A 220 -5.43 -3.17 -7.07
N ILE A 221 -5.56 -2.87 -5.77
CA ILE A 221 -6.80 -3.12 -5.03
C ILE A 221 -7.47 -1.79 -4.75
N ILE A 222 -8.66 -1.60 -5.33
CA ILE A 222 -9.44 -0.36 -5.22
C ILE A 222 -10.87 -0.64 -4.75
N PRO A 223 -11.55 0.34 -4.14
CA PRO A 223 -12.96 0.19 -3.79
C PRO A 223 -13.87 0.41 -4.99
N GLU A 224 -15.01 -0.27 -5.02
CA GLU A 224 -16.12 0.04 -5.93
C GLU A 224 -16.67 1.44 -5.66
N GLY A 225 -17.15 2.10 -6.72
CA GLY A 225 -17.82 3.42 -6.64
C GLY A 225 -16.86 4.60 -6.46
N ASP A 226 -15.55 4.38 -6.50
CA ASP A 226 -14.54 5.45 -6.45
C ASP A 226 -14.01 5.73 -7.86
N ALA A 227 -14.63 6.67 -8.55
CA ALA A 227 -14.26 7.02 -9.93
C ALA A 227 -12.81 7.52 -10.05
N LEU A 228 -12.31 8.27 -9.05
CA LEU A 228 -10.94 8.76 -9.05
C LEU A 228 -9.93 7.61 -8.96
N MET A 229 -10.14 6.68 -8.04
CA MET A 229 -9.26 5.52 -7.88
C MET A 229 -9.39 4.55 -9.05
N SER A 230 -10.54 4.46 -9.69
CA SER A 230 -10.76 3.68 -10.91
C SER A 230 -9.98 4.24 -12.10
N GLN A 231 -9.97 5.56 -12.30
CA GLN A 231 -9.16 6.22 -13.31
C GLN A 231 -7.66 6.08 -13.01
N ALA A 232 -7.26 6.25 -11.74
CA ALA A 232 -5.90 6.04 -11.30
C ALA A 232 -5.43 4.59 -11.57
N ALA A 233 -6.24 3.60 -11.24
CA ALA A 233 -5.93 2.20 -11.52
C ALA A 233 -5.78 1.93 -13.02
N ALA A 234 -6.68 2.46 -13.85
CA ALA A 234 -6.58 2.32 -15.30
C ALA A 234 -5.29 2.93 -15.85
N TYR A 235 -4.88 4.10 -15.33
CA TYR A 235 -3.61 4.73 -15.70
C TYR A 235 -2.41 3.84 -15.34
N VAL A 236 -2.36 3.36 -14.10
CA VAL A 236 -1.28 2.47 -13.64
C VAL A 236 -1.26 1.16 -14.42
N LEU A 237 -2.43 0.54 -14.68
CA LEU A 237 -2.54 -0.68 -15.51
C LEU A 237 -1.97 -0.45 -16.91
N ASN A 238 -2.26 0.70 -17.54
CA ASN A 238 -1.74 1.00 -18.87
C ASN A 238 -0.22 1.20 -18.85
N LYS A 239 0.33 1.91 -17.86
CA LYS A 239 1.78 2.07 -17.67
C LYS A 239 2.47 0.71 -17.44
N CYS A 240 1.93 -0.12 -16.57
CA CYS A 240 2.47 -1.47 -16.29
C CYS A 240 2.41 -2.38 -17.53
N ARG A 241 1.35 -2.28 -18.35
CA ARG A 241 1.26 -3.06 -19.60
C ARG A 241 2.38 -2.70 -20.58
N LEU A 242 2.75 -1.43 -20.66
CA LEU A 242 3.83 -0.97 -21.52
C LEU A 242 5.21 -1.40 -21.01
N GLU A 243 5.43 -1.35 -19.70
CA GLU A 243 6.73 -1.68 -19.07
C GLU A 243 6.96 -3.17 -18.95
N TYR A 244 5.91 -3.95 -18.63
CA TYR A 244 6.00 -5.39 -18.32
C TYR A 244 5.22 -6.26 -19.31
N SER A 245 5.25 -5.91 -20.61
CA SER A 245 4.49 -6.58 -21.68
C SER A 245 4.76 -8.08 -21.80
N ASP A 246 5.94 -8.53 -21.39
CA ASP A 246 6.38 -9.93 -21.50
C ASP A 246 5.89 -10.81 -20.33
N THR A 247 5.09 -10.27 -19.41
CA THR A 247 4.58 -11.03 -18.26
C THR A 247 3.20 -11.64 -18.53
N ASN A 248 2.93 -12.82 -17.95
CA ASN A 248 1.68 -13.57 -18.17
C ASN A 248 0.40 -12.77 -17.79
N ASN A 249 0.50 -11.72 -16.98
CA ASN A 249 -0.62 -10.92 -16.49
C ASN A 249 -0.69 -9.51 -17.11
N ASN A 250 -0.17 -9.29 -18.31
CA ASN A 250 -0.16 -7.97 -18.97
C ASN A 250 0.41 -6.84 -18.09
N GLY A 251 1.37 -7.15 -17.24
CA GLY A 251 2.06 -6.19 -16.37
C GLY A 251 1.40 -5.96 -15.00
N ALA A 252 0.08 -5.80 -14.94
CA ALA A 252 -0.65 -5.61 -13.68
C ALA A 252 -2.12 -6.03 -13.80
N THR A 253 -2.74 -6.31 -12.65
CA THR A 253 -4.14 -6.71 -12.54
C THR A 253 -4.88 -5.80 -11.55
N CYS A 254 -6.17 -5.54 -11.79
CA CYS A 254 -7.03 -4.83 -10.85
C CYS A 254 -7.97 -5.79 -10.13
N LEU A 255 -7.94 -5.75 -8.80
CA LEU A 255 -8.90 -6.40 -7.92
C LEU A 255 -9.75 -5.32 -7.25
N MET A 256 -11.07 -5.34 -7.47
CA MET A 256 -11.96 -4.34 -6.93
C MET A 256 -12.77 -4.92 -5.76
N HIS A 257 -12.72 -4.23 -4.63
CA HIS A 257 -13.51 -4.57 -3.46
C HIS A 257 -14.96 -4.10 -3.62
N ALA A 258 -15.91 -5.04 -3.61
CA ALA A 258 -17.34 -4.76 -3.68
C ALA A 258 -17.90 -4.27 -2.32
N VAL A 259 -17.26 -3.24 -1.74
CA VAL A 259 -17.69 -2.56 -0.53
C VAL A 259 -17.61 -1.06 -0.79
N PRO A 260 -18.67 -0.47 -1.39
CA PRO A 260 -18.63 0.92 -1.86
C PRO A 260 -18.56 1.92 -0.71
N GLN A 261 -19.21 1.62 0.41
CA GLN A 261 -19.23 2.55 1.55
C GLN A 261 -17.90 2.54 2.29
N ARG A 262 -17.21 3.69 2.33
CA ARG A 262 -15.95 3.85 3.07
C ARG A 262 -16.07 3.40 4.53
N ALA A 263 -17.21 3.68 5.17
CA ALA A 263 -17.50 3.32 6.55
C ALA A 263 -17.40 1.81 6.81
N ASP A 264 -17.79 0.97 5.84
CA ASP A 264 -17.87 -0.48 5.99
C ASP A 264 -16.56 -1.21 5.66
N ARG A 265 -15.59 -0.51 5.05
CA ARG A 265 -14.29 -1.09 4.72
C ARG A 265 -13.45 -1.24 5.99
N MET A 266 -12.80 -2.40 6.17
CA MET A 266 -12.02 -2.70 7.38
C MET A 266 -10.51 -2.49 7.21
N ASN A 267 -10.06 -2.11 6.02
CA ASN A 267 -8.65 -1.93 5.68
C ASN A 267 -8.17 -0.50 5.97
N LEU A 268 -6.87 -0.35 6.20
CA LEU A 268 -6.19 0.90 6.57
C LEU A 268 -6.41 2.00 5.52
N SER A 269 -6.31 1.66 4.23
CA SER A 269 -6.47 2.66 3.16
C SER A 269 -7.82 3.36 3.16
N SER A 270 -8.83 2.80 3.87
CA SER A 270 -10.15 3.42 4.03
C SER A 270 -10.20 4.61 5.02
N CYS A 271 -9.11 4.92 5.73
CA CYS A 271 -9.03 6.11 6.60
C CYS A 271 -9.00 7.40 5.79
N GLY A 272 -8.37 7.43 4.61
CA GLY A 272 -8.41 8.57 3.69
C GLY A 272 -9.77 8.76 3.03
N LEU A 273 -9.95 9.87 2.31
CA LEU A 273 -11.13 10.07 1.47
C LEU A 273 -11.19 9.02 0.36
N HIS A 274 -10.04 8.76 -0.25
CA HIS A 274 -9.80 7.74 -1.26
C HIS A 274 -8.77 6.74 -0.75
N GLY A 275 -8.93 5.45 -1.06
CA GLY A 275 -8.01 4.39 -0.68
C GLY A 275 -7.50 3.62 -1.88
N PHE A 276 -6.20 3.37 -1.92
CA PHE A 276 -5.55 2.60 -2.97
C PHE A 276 -4.54 1.63 -2.34
N THR A 277 -4.59 0.35 -2.69
CA THR A 277 -3.61 -0.63 -2.25
C THR A 277 -2.83 -1.16 -3.44
N ILE A 278 -1.51 -1.21 -3.29
CA ILE A 278 -0.59 -1.83 -4.25
C ILE A 278 -0.07 -3.11 -3.59
N GLU A 279 -0.44 -4.25 -4.14
CA GLU A 279 -0.05 -5.60 -3.70
C GLU A 279 0.90 -6.20 -4.72
N VAL A 280 2.11 -6.59 -4.32
CA VAL A 280 3.10 -7.13 -5.26
C VAL A 280 3.67 -8.47 -4.76
N GLY A 281 3.71 -9.48 -5.65
CA GLY A 281 4.27 -10.78 -5.34
C GLY A 281 4.73 -11.53 -6.59
N PRO A 282 5.32 -12.73 -6.41
CA PRO A 282 5.51 -13.44 -5.14
C PRO A 282 6.80 -13.02 -4.41
N ILE A 283 6.72 -12.91 -3.09
CA ILE A 283 7.90 -12.71 -2.24
C ILE A 283 7.71 -13.40 -0.87
N PRO A 284 8.71 -14.10 -0.35
CA PRO A 284 8.65 -14.60 1.03
C PRO A 284 8.53 -13.47 2.05
N GLN A 285 7.81 -13.71 3.13
CA GLN A 285 7.69 -12.77 4.24
C GLN A 285 9.07 -12.53 4.91
N GLY A 286 9.33 -11.29 5.34
CA GLY A 286 10.58 -10.91 5.98
C GLY A 286 11.79 -10.85 5.04
N VAL A 287 11.58 -10.73 3.73
CA VAL A 287 12.63 -10.66 2.70
C VAL A 287 12.48 -9.40 1.86
N LEU A 288 13.60 -8.83 1.44
CA LEU A 288 13.66 -7.77 0.42
C LEU A 288 14.16 -8.36 -0.90
N ARG A 289 13.47 -8.04 -1.99
CA ARG A 289 13.88 -8.37 -3.35
C ARG A 289 13.86 -7.12 -4.22
N HIS A 290 14.94 -6.88 -4.94
CA HIS A 290 15.09 -5.69 -5.78
C HIS A 290 14.01 -5.62 -6.87
N ASP A 291 13.69 -6.72 -7.54
CA ASP A 291 12.67 -6.77 -8.59
C ASP A 291 11.25 -6.44 -8.05
N ILE A 292 10.92 -6.88 -6.84
CA ILE A 292 9.63 -6.57 -6.19
C ILE A 292 9.59 -5.11 -5.75
N VAL A 293 10.68 -4.60 -5.16
CA VAL A 293 10.80 -3.16 -4.82
C VAL A 293 10.64 -2.30 -6.08
N THR A 294 11.30 -2.65 -7.18
CA THR A 294 11.22 -1.91 -8.45
C THR A 294 9.79 -1.88 -8.99
N LYS A 295 9.09 -3.01 -8.99
CA LYS A 295 7.68 -3.10 -9.42
C LYS A 295 6.76 -2.26 -8.54
N THR A 296 6.96 -2.31 -7.22
CA THR A 296 6.17 -1.52 -6.26
C THR A 296 6.41 -0.03 -6.46
N GLN A 297 7.67 0.41 -6.62
CA GLN A 297 8.01 1.79 -6.89
C GLN A 297 7.44 2.26 -8.23
N PHE A 298 7.52 1.45 -9.28
CA PHE A 298 6.95 1.79 -10.59
C PHE A 298 5.44 2.04 -10.52
N ALA A 299 4.69 1.14 -9.87
CA ALA A 299 3.25 1.31 -9.67
C ALA A 299 2.93 2.54 -8.82
N LEU A 300 3.67 2.76 -7.73
CA LEU A 300 3.53 3.93 -6.86
C LEU A 300 3.79 5.24 -7.61
N HIS A 301 4.91 5.34 -8.34
CA HIS A 301 5.22 6.54 -9.12
C HIS A 301 4.19 6.80 -10.21
N SER A 302 3.70 5.76 -10.89
CA SER A 302 2.63 5.89 -11.88
C SER A 302 1.32 6.44 -11.27
N LEU A 303 1.01 6.03 -10.03
CA LEU A 303 -0.15 6.56 -9.31
C LEU A 303 0.03 8.03 -8.92
N LEU A 304 1.19 8.41 -8.39
CA LEU A 304 1.51 9.79 -8.03
C LEU A 304 1.53 10.70 -9.28
N GLU A 305 2.07 10.22 -10.38
CA GLU A 305 2.05 10.92 -11.69
C GLU A 305 0.61 11.19 -12.13
N PHE A 306 -0.27 10.20 -12.08
CA PHE A 306 -1.69 10.38 -12.40
C PHE A 306 -2.34 11.47 -11.56
N LEU A 307 -2.15 11.43 -10.23
CA LEU A 307 -2.73 12.42 -9.31
C LEU A 307 -2.19 13.82 -9.58
N HIS A 308 -0.90 13.95 -9.84
CA HIS A 308 -0.26 15.21 -10.18
C HIS A 308 -0.79 15.79 -11.51
N LEU A 309 -0.82 14.99 -12.57
CA LEU A 309 -1.30 15.41 -13.88
C LEU A 309 -2.78 15.83 -13.84
N ARG A 310 -3.61 15.11 -13.08
CA ARG A 310 -5.00 15.49 -12.85
C ARG A 310 -5.13 16.83 -12.13
N ASN A 311 -4.30 17.06 -11.11
CA ASN A 311 -4.29 18.35 -10.42
C ASN A 311 -3.89 19.50 -11.35
N MET A 312 -2.87 19.29 -12.19
CA MET A 312 -2.46 20.27 -13.19
C MET A 312 -3.58 20.59 -14.17
N GLU A 313 -4.32 19.58 -14.61
CA GLU A 313 -5.50 19.76 -15.48
C GLU A 313 -6.58 20.61 -14.81
N LEU A 314 -6.91 20.36 -13.55
CA LEU A 314 -7.91 21.13 -12.80
C LEU A 314 -7.47 22.58 -12.61
N MET A 315 -6.20 22.84 -12.32
CA MET A 315 -5.65 24.19 -12.13
C MET A 315 -5.66 25.00 -13.44
N THR A 316 -5.47 24.36 -14.60
CA THR A 316 -5.47 25.04 -15.90
C THR A 316 -6.86 25.36 -16.42
N ASN A 317 -7.89 24.63 -15.99
CA ASN A 317 -9.28 24.87 -16.39
C ASN A 317 -9.94 26.03 -15.62
N ASP A 318 -9.37 26.46 -14.50
CA ASP A 318 -9.87 27.62 -13.73
C ASP A 318 -9.45 28.99 -14.36
N ASP A 319 -8.53 28.99 -15.34
CA ASP A 319 -8.13 30.19 -16.07
C ASP A 319 -9.07 30.44 -17.23
N ASP A 320 -10.03 31.36 -17.08
CA ASP A 320 -11.11 31.75 -18.02
C ASP A 320 -10.67 32.16 -19.45
N ASN A 321 -9.37 32.13 -19.78
CA ASN A 321 -8.81 32.56 -21.06
C ASN A 321 -8.25 31.42 -21.94
N ALA A 322 -8.33 30.17 -21.56
CA ALA A 322 -7.76 29.06 -22.32
C ALA A 322 -8.80 28.48 -23.33
N SER A 323 -8.97 29.14 -24.47
CA SER A 323 -9.61 28.55 -25.68
C SER A 323 -8.74 27.42 -26.28
N ARG A 324 -8.26 26.48 -25.46
CA ARG A 324 -7.58 25.27 -25.91
C ARG A 324 -8.43 24.07 -25.55
N THR A 325 -8.90 23.35 -26.56
CA THR A 325 -9.43 21.97 -26.45
C THR A 325 -8.30 21.04 -25.96
N THR A 326 -7.99 21.12 -24.66
CA THR A 326 -7.02 20.21 -24.05
C THR A 326 -7.73 18.90 -23.79
N THR A 327 -7.26 17.82 -24.39
CA THR A 327 -7.77 16.46 -24.14
C THR A 327 -7.63 16.15 -22.65
N THR A 328 -8.75 15.87 -21.97
CA THR A 328 -8.74 15.57 -20.53
C THR A 328 -8.05 14.24 -20.22
N MET A 329 -7.61 14.05 -18.97
CA MET A 329 -7.01 12.79 -18.53
C MET A 329 -7.97 11.61 -18.76
N LEU A 330 -9.25 11.79 -18.47
CA LEU A 330 -10.27 10.79 -18.75
C LEU A 330 -10.38 10.46 -20.25
N GLN A 331 -10.35 11.47 -21.14
CA GLN A 331 -10.36 11.23 -22.59
C GLN A 331 -9.14 10.44 -23.04
N ARG A 332 -7.94 10.74 -22.51
CA ARG A 332 -6.72 9.96 -22.80
C ARG A 332 -6.85 8.52 -22.34
N LEU A 333 -7.44 8.26 -21.17
CA LEU A 333 -7.70 6.90 -20.72
C LEU A 333 -8.70 6.17 -21.61
N MET A 334 -9.73 6.86 -22.11
CA MET A 334 -10.70 6.26 -23.04
C MET A 334 -10.09 5.85 -24.39
N GLU A 335 -8.97 6.42 -24.79
CA GLU A 335 -8.22 5.96 -25.98
C GLU A 335 -7.66 4.53 -25.78
N HIS A 336 -7.32 4.18 -24.55
CA HIS A 336 -6.78 2.86 -24.19
C HIS A 336 -7.87 1.87 -23.72
N TYR A 337 -9.01 2.39 -23.26
CA TYR A 337 -10.13 1.61 -22.74
C TYR A 337 -11.43 1.97 -23.48
N PRO A 338 -11.75 1.24 -24.56
CA PRO A 338 -12.94 1.50 -25.37
C PRO A 338 -14.21 1.56 -24.52
N ASN A 339 -15.02 2.58 -24.75
CA ASN A 339 -16.23 2.88 -23.97
C ASN A 339 -15.98 3.19 -22.48
N GLY A 340 -14.76 3.47 -22.07
CA GLY A 340 -14.42 3.71 -20.67
C GLY A 340 -14.50 2.47 -19.77
N ILE A 341 -14.44 1.25 -20.33
CA ILE A 341 -14.63 0.00 -19.62
C ILE A 341 -13.30 -0.71 -19.40
N VAL A 342 -12.98 -1.00 -18.13
CA VAL A 342 -11.76 -1.66 -17.68
C VAL A 342 -12.08 -3.04 -17.13
N GLN A 343 -11.27 -4.04 -17.52
CA GLN A 343 -11.35 -5.39 -16.95
C GLN A 343 -10.80 -5.41 -15.54
N CYS A 344 -11.47 -6.11 -14.64
CA CYS A 344 -11.03 -6.32 -13.27
C CYS A 344 -11.49 -7.69 -12.74
N TYR A 345 -11.09 -7.96 -11.51
CA TYR A 345 -11.64 -9.06 -10.72
C TYR A 345 -12.38 -8.51 -9.51
N ARG A 346 -13.33 -9.27 -9.00
CA ARG A 346 -13.97 -9.03 -7.71
C ARG A 346 -14.16 -10.34 -6.96
N SER A 347 -14.27 -10.28 -5.63
CA SER A 347 -14.54 -11.45 -4.80
C SER A 347 -15.71 -12.26 -5.35
N ALA A 348 -15.54 -13.56 -5.51
CA ALA A 348 -16.60 -14.44 -5.95
C ALA A 348 -17.69 -14.54 -4.86
N PRO A 349 -18.97 -14.32 -5.18
CA PRO A 349 -20.05 -14.45 -4.19
C PRO A 349 -20.19 -15.90 -3.76
N ALA A 350 -20.38 -16.14 -2.46
CA ALA A 350 -20.73 -17.46 -1.97
C ALA A 350 -22.15 -17.86 -2.42
N LYS A 351 -22.30 -19.07 -2.95
CA LYS A 351 -23.60 -19.62 -3.38
C LYS A 351 -24.29 -20.46 -2.29
N ARG A 352 -23.58 -20.81 -1.21
CA ARG A 352 -24.09 -21.66 -0.14
C ARG A 352 -24.12 -20.94 1.20
N PRO A 353 -25.12 -21.17 2.06
CA PRO A 353 -25.12 -20.66 3.41
C PRO A 353 -23.89 -21.15 4.20
N GLY A 354 -23.26 -20.23 4.93
CA GLY A 354 -22.06 -20.52 5.74
C GLY A 354 -20.71 -20.40 5.01
N GLU A 355 -20.72 -20.28 3.68
CA GLU A 355 -19.52 -19.98 2.91
C GLU A 355 -19.22 -18.46 2.95
N LEU A 356 -17.93 -18.10 2.86
CA LEU A 356 -17.47 -16.71 2.79
C LEU A 356 -17.30 -16.27 1.33
N SER A 357 -17.90 -15.15 0.96
CA SER A 357 -17.63 -14.55 -0.36
C SER A 357 -16.13 -14.31 -0.54
N GLY A 358 -15.60 -14.67 -1.71
CA GLY A 358 -14.20 -14.48 -2.08
C GLY A 358 -13.23 -15.47 -1.47
N LYS A 359 -13.69 -16.52 -0.76
CA LYS A 359 -12.79 -17.47 -0.10
C LYS A 359 -13.36 -18.88 0.01
N ILE A 360 -12.54 -19.87 -0.36
CA ILE A 360 -12.79 -21.28 -0.08
C ILE A 360 -11.91 -21.68 1.11
N ARG A 361 -12.54 -22.09 2.22
CA ARG A 361 -11.80 -22.44 3.43
C ARG A 361 -11.31 -23.89 3.37
N TRP A 362 -10.16 -24.13 3.97
CA TRP A 362 -9.73 -25.48 4.36
C TRP A 362 -10.06 -25.76 5.82
N PRO A 363 -10.30 -27.04 6.21
CA PRO A 363 -10.44 -27.42 7.60
C PRO A 363 -9.11 -27.25 8.35
N ILE A 364 -9.20 -26.99 9.63
CA ILE A 364 -8.06 -26.96 10.55
C ILE A 364 -7.98 -28.32 11.23
N ILE A 365 -6.78 -28.82 11.49
CA ILE A 365 -6.57 -30.07 12.22
C ILE A 365 -7.10 -29.89 13.64
N ASP A 366 -7.99 -30.82 14.08
CA ASP A 366 -8.48 -30.85 15.45
C ASP A 366 -7.32 -31.17 16.42
N THR A 367 -6.92 -30.16 17.18
CA THR A 367 -5.72 -30.18 18.01
C THR A 367 -6.02 -30.58 19.45
N THR A 368 -6.71 -31.70 19.67
CA THR A 368 -6.90 -32.26 21.00
C THR A 368 -5.58 -32.77 21.65
N THR A 369 -4.47 -32.74 20.91
CA THR A 369 -3.13 -33.07 21.39
C THR A 369 -2.30 -31.83 21.71
N ALA A 370 -1.71 -31.77 22.88
CA ALA A 370 -1.03 -30.63 23.51
C ALA A 370 0.16 -29.99 22.73
N ASN A 371 0.51 -30.50 21.56
CA ASN A 371 1.67 -30.07 20.77
C ASN A 371 1.35 -29.58 19.34
N SER A 372 0.09 -29.36 18.99
CA SER A 372 -0.33 -28.99 17.64
C SER A 372 -0.57 -27.49 17.53
N ASN A 373 -0.11 -26.91 16.42
CA ASN A 373 -0.45 -25.53 16.08
C ASN A 373 -1.97 -25.43 15.82
N PRO A 374 -2.73 -24.63 16.59
CA PRO A 374 -4.19 -24.59 16.50
C PRO A 374 -4.72 -24.14 15.13
N ASN A 375 -3.86 -23.60 14.25
CA ASN A 375 -4.23 -23.10 12.94
C ASN A 375 -3.65 -23.92 11.78
N PHE A 376 -3.11 -25.11 12.06
CA PHE A 376 -2.51 -25.91 11.00
C PHE A 376 -3.59 -26.48 10.06
N PRO A 377 -3.50 -26.25 8.73
CA PRO A 377 -4.50 -26.73 7.79
C PRO A 377 -4.49 -28.27 7.69
N ALA A 378 -5.68 -28.85 7.60
CA ALA A 378 -5.85 -30.28 7.32
C ALA A 378 -5.67 -30.59 5.82
N TRP A 379 -5.74 -29.58 4.97
CA TRP A 379 -5.58 -29.68 3.52
C TRP A 379 -4.51 -28.73 3.04
N MET A 380 -3.78 -29.09 2.00
CA MET A 380 -2.85 -28.20 1.28
C MET A 380 -3.35 -27.96 -0.14
N VAL A 381 -2.94 -26.86 -0.73
CA VAL A 381 -3.25 -26.53 -2.13
C VAL A 381 -2.69 -27.60 -3.06
N HIS A 382 -3.49 -28.07 -4.00
CA HIS A 382 -3.08 -29.09 -4.97
C HIS A 382 -1.99 -28.54 -5.93
N GLU A 383 -1.04 -29.38 -6.33
CA GLU A 383 0.11 -28.97 -7.16
C GLU A 383 -0.28 -28.33 -8.49
N SER A 384 -1.40 -28.77 -9.10
CA SER A 384 -1.87 -28.26 -10.41
C SER A 384 -2.31 -26.80 -10.40
N ILE A 385 -2.60 -26.26 -9.23
CA ILE A 385 -3.04 -24.84 -9.08
C ILE A 385 -2.02 -24.02 -8.30
N GLN A 386 -0.87 -24.59 -7.94
CA GLN A 386 0.21 -23.90 -7.30
C GLN A 386 0.69 -22.74 -8.15
N ASP A 387 0.82 -21.54 -7.56
CA ASP A 387 1.24 -20.31 -8.24
C ASP A 387 0.36 -19.88 -9.45
N CYS A 388 -0.86 -20.45 -9.57
CA CYS A 388 -1.79 -20.18 -10.67
C CYS A 388 -2.76 -19.03 -10.35
N ASP A 389 -2.29 -17.97 -9.71
CA ASP A 389 -3.11 -16.79 -9.45
C ASP A 389 -3.71 -16.24 -10.76
N TYR A 390 -4.96 -15.82 -10.71
CA TYR A 390 -5.82 -15.43 -11.85
C TYR A 390 -6.13 -16.55 -12.84
N GLY A 391 -5.68 -17.79 -12.60
CA GLY A 391 -6.08 -18.99 -13.34
C GLY A 391 -7.55 -19.34 -13.09
N ALA A 392 -8.19 -19.89 -14.11
CA ALA A 392 -9.56 -20.39 -13.98
C ALA A 392 -9.58 -21.74 -13.25
N LEU A 393 -10.55 -21.92 -12.35
CA LEU A 393 -10.87 -23.15 -11.64
C LEU A 393 -12.31 -23.53 -11.94
N HIS A 394 -12.51 -24.75 -12.47
CA HIS A 394 -13.82 -25.28 -12.85
C HIS A 394 -14.32 -26.30 -11.83
N VAL A 395 -15.61 -26.50 -11.77
CA VAL A 395 -16.18 -27.59 -10.97
C VAL A 395 -15.56 -28.92 -11.39
N GLY A 396 -15.06 -29.66 -10.40
CA GLY A 396 -14.37 -30.94 -10.60
C GLY A 396 -12.84 -30.85 -10.74
N ASP A 397 -12.29 -29.65 -10.92
CA ASP A 397 -10.84 -29.48 -10.94
C ASP A 397 -10.20 -29.77 -9.56
N PRO A 398 -8.99 -30.33 -9.50
CA PRO A 398 -8.27 -30.52 -8.25
C PRO A 398 -8.04 -29.21 -7.54
N LEU A 399 -8.37 -29.16 -6.23
CA LEU A 399 -8.28 -27.97 -5.41
C LEU A 399 -7.32 -28.13 -4.23
N PHE A 400 -7.50 -29.18 -3.45
CA PHE A 400 -6.68 -29.50 -2.27
C PHE A 400 -6.29 -30.97 -2.25
N VAL A 401 -5.31 -31.26 -1.37
CA VAL A 401 -4.92 -32.63 -0.98
C VAL A 401 -5.00 -32.73 0.53
N ASP A 402 -5.63 -33.79 1.04
CA ASP A 402 -5.71 -34.07 2.48
C ASP A 402 -4.44 -34.82 3.00
N LEU A 403 -4.41 -35.09 4.32
CA LEU A 403 -3.29 -35.79 4.95
C LEU A 403 -3.13 -37.25 4.52
N ASP A 404 -4.17 -37.89 3.99
CA ASP A 404 -4.15 -39.24 3.48
C ASP A 404 -3.77 -39.30 1.97
N GLY A 405 -3.56 -38.13 1.35
CA GLY A 405 -3.22 -38.00 -0.07
C GLY A 405 -4.45 -38.01 -1.01
N ASN A 406 -5.67 -37.90 -0.47
CA ASN A 406 -6.85 -37.83 -1.31
C ASN A 406 -7.00 -36.42 -1.91
N VAL A 407 -7.36 -36.37 -3.20
CA VAL A 407 -7.62 -35.11 -3.92
C VAL A 407 -9.04 -34.64 -3.62
N ILE A 408 -9.16 -33.40 -3.15
CA ILE A 408 -10.42 -32.69 -2.95
C ILE A 408 -10.62 -31.77 -4.15
N THR A 409 -11.71 -31.96 -4.88
CA THR A 409 -12.03 -31.17 -6.07
C THR A 409 -12.93 -29.97 -5.73
N TYR A 410 -12.87 -28.93 -6.56
CA TYR A 410 -13.73 -27.78 -6.46
C TYR A 410 -15.19 -28.15 -6.72
N ASP A 411 -16.09 -27.79 -5.83
CA ASP A 411 -17.48 -28.25 -5.80
C ASP A 411 -18.50 -27.22 -6.32
N GLY A 412 -18.05 -26.09 -6.86
CA GLY A 412 -18.91 -25.03 -7.38
C GLY A 412 -19.52 -24.12 -6.30
N SER A 413 -19.01 -24.14 -5.06
CA SER A 413 -19.52 -23.33 -3.93
C SER A 413 -19.59 -21.83 -4.22
N HIS A 414 -18.82 -21.32 -5.19
CA HIS A 414 -18.75 -19.91 -5.59
C HIS A 414 -19.13 -19.67 -7.07
N GLY A 415 -19.45 -20.72 -7.82
CA GLY A 415 -19.82 -20.65 -9.22
C GLY A 415 -19.18 -21.78 -10.02
N ASP A 416 -19.62 -21.96 -11.25
CA ASP A 416 -19.12 -23.05 -12.13
C ASP A 416 -17.67 -22.81 -12.55
N ILE A 417 -17.30 -21.53 -12.67
CA ILE A 417 -15.95 -21.07 -12.96
C ILE A 417 -15.64 -19.93 -12.00
N VAL A 418 -14.52 -20.06 -11.29
CA VAL A 418 -13.93 -18.98 -10.48
C VAL A 418 -12.47 -18.78 -10.87
N TYR A 419 -11.89 -17.67 -10.44
CA TYR A 419 -10.48 -17.36 -10.69
C TYR A 419 -9.75 -17.32 -9.36
N LEU A 420 -8.63 -18.02 -9.30
CA LEU A 420 -7.79 -18.12 -8.12
C LEU A 420 -7.14 -16.77 -7.80
N ILE A 421 -7.10 -16.40 -6.54
CA ILE A 421 -6.36 -15.24 -6.03
C ILE A 421 -5.74 -15.58 -4.67
N PHE A 422 -4.59 -15.03 -4.38
CA PHE A 422 -3.90 -15.28 -3.12
C PHE A 422 -3.65 -16.78 -2.85
N VAL A 423 -3.19 -17.49 -3.89
CA VAL A 423 -2.83 -18.91 -3.78
C VAL A 423 -1.61 -19.02 -2.87
N ASN A 424 -1.73 -19.79 -1.78
CA ASN A 424 -0.70 -19.91 -0.74
C ASN A 424 -0.26 -18.57 -0.13
N GLU A 425 -1.19 -17.64 0.03
CA GLU A 425 -0.91 -16.42 0.76
C GLU A 425 -0.63 -16.74 2.23
N GLY A 426 0.57 -16.37 2.70
CA GLY A 426 1.01 -16.62 4.08
C GLY A 426 0.08 -16.04 5.14
N GLY A 427 -0.56 -14.91 4.84
CA GLY A 427 -1.58 -14.30 5.67
C GLY A 427 -2.82 -15.17 5.91
N TYR A 428 -3.13 -16.07 4.99
CA TYR A 428 -4.30 -16.95 5.09
C TYR A 428 -4.10 -18.20 5.96
N TYR A 429 -2.91 -18.37 6.50
CA TYR A 429 -2.63 -19.37 7.52
C TYR A 429 -2.94 -18.87 8.96
N TYR A 430 -3.35 -17.61 9.12
CA TYR A 430 -3.83 -17.06 10.39
C TYR A 430 -5.36 -17.08 10.44
N GLU A 431 -5.92 -17.50 11.57
CA GLU A 431 -7.39 -17.57 11.77
C GLU A 431 -8.06 -16.20 11.57
N SER A 432 -7.44 -15.13 12.08
CA SER A 432 -7.94 -13.76 11.98
C SER A 432 -8.07 -13.25 10.54
N SER A 433 -7.30 -13.83 9.60
CA SER A 433 -7.38 -13.51 8.17
C SER A 433 -8.36 -14.42 7.42
N GLY A 434 -8.96 -15.40 8.11
CA GLY A 434 -9.83 -16.42 7.54
C GLY A 434 -9.06 -17.40 6.65
N THR A 435 -8.76 -18.58 7.19
CA THR A 435 -7.99 -19.65 6.55
C THR A 435 -8.59 -20.08 5.21
N GLY A 436 -7.76 -20.32 4.21
CA GLY A 436 -8.23 -20.85 2.92
C GLY A 436 -7.52 -20.26 1.70
N LEU A 437 -8.21 -20.32 0.58
CA LEU A 437 -7.80 -19.86 -0.74
C LEU A 437 -8.73 -18.76 -1.21
N GLY A 438 -8.19 -17.70 -1.76
CA GLY A 438 -8.98 -16.61 -2.35
C GLY A 438 -9.56 -17.01 -3.70
N VAL A 439 -10.81 -16.61 -3.97
CA VAL A 439 -11.47 -16.80 -5.27
C VAL A 439 -12.19 -15.54 -5.72
N ALA A 440 -12.11 -15.29 -7.01
CA ALA A 440 -12.68 -14.13 -7.67
C ALA A 440 -13.51 -14.51 -8.89
N ILE A 441 -14.29 -13.57 -9.38
CA ILE A 441 -14.92 -13.64 -10.72
C ILE A 441 -14.38 -12.50 -11.58
N ARG A 442 -14.30 -12.72 -12.89
CA ARG A 442 -14.03 -11.64 -13.84
C ARG A 442 -15.17 -10.65 -13.83
N SER A 443 -14.83 -9.39 -13.86
CA SER A 443 -15.76 -8.28 -13.84
C SER A 443 -15.21 -7.11 -14.68
N LYS A 444 -15.97 -6.04 -14.76
CA LYS A 444 -15.58 -4.81 -15.43
C LYS A 444 -16.06 -3.64 -14.61
N PHE A 445 -15.34 -2.51 -14.68
CA PHE A 445 -15.81 -1.26 -14.09
C PHE A 445 -15.81 -0.14 -15.12
N ASP A 446 -16.65 0.84 -14.90
CA ASP A 446 -16.76 2.07 -15.69
C ASP A 446 -15.81 3.13 -15.11
N LEU A 447 -15.02 3.78 -15.97
CA LEU A 447 -14.04 4.81 -15.59
C LEU A 447 -14.66 6.10 -15.05
N GLN A 448 -15.92 6.39 -15.41
CA GLN A 448 -16.58 7.62 -14.99
C GLN A 448 -17.20 7.50 -13.61
N THR A 449 -17.73 6.32 -13.27
CA THR A 449 -18.44 6.07 -12.02
C THR A 449 -17.62 5.29 -11.01
N GLY A 450 -16.69 4.45 -11.49
CA GLY A 450 -15.97 3.46 -10.66
C GLY A 450 -16.83 2.27 -10.26
N GLU A 451 -18.04 2.15 -10.77
CA GLU A 451 -18.98 1.08 -10.44
C GLU A 451 -18.78 -0.14 -11.35
N PHE A 452 -19.21 -1.30 -10.88
CA PHE A 452 -19.24 -2.50 -11.72
C PHE A 452 -20.24 -2.35 -12.87
N VAL A 453 -19.81 -2.78 -14.05
CA VAL A 453 -20.70 -2.89 -15.20
C VAL A 453 -21.42 -4.23 -15.13
N HIS A 454 -22.74 -4.19 -14.97
CA HIS A 454 -23.58 -5.37 -15.08
C HIS A 454 -23.70 -5.78 -16.56
N ILE A 455 -23.32 -7.01 -16.86
CA ILE A 455 -23.40 -7.60 -18.21
C ILE A 455 -24.71 -8.35 -18.33
#